data_62017d0c6fe24dd39efe9ff6f27d94f6
#
_entry.id   62017d0c6fe24dd39efe9ff6f27d94f6
#
_cell.length_a   1.000
_cell.length_b   1.000
_cell.length_c   1.000
_cell.angle_alpha   90.00
_cell.angle_beta   90.00
_cell.angle_gamma   90.00
#
_symmetry.space_group_name_H-M   'P 1'
#
loop_
_entity.id
_entity.type
_entity.pdbx_description
1 polymer ?
#
loop_
_entity_poly.entity_id
_entity_poly.type
_entity_poly.pdbx_seq_one_letter_code
_entity_poly.pdbx_strand_id
1 'polypeptide(L)'
;MQRRKRKKGKNLVTVLIFGLLVEMHFLAAPVSGQESTVENPLLSPVRLQVSGYTHILYSWWEEGVDSFLVKRARLSLSGEILRKMKFKLQADAVKSPVLVDAQVDLEFSLALGLRIGQFYVPFSLENRTSSSMLDTILRSQVVDKLAPSRDIGSPGRDIGAMLCGKYSFVEYMAGFFNGSGVNKADTNAHKDFSVRVVLRPAAFISIGGSLYNGRHSPAQGDNPFTRDRMGIDVSLDSGAFSGRAEYISGQDNQTRKAGWYIQGGYFISTKKIQAVCRLDSYDPDKDAVSDRNDILTFGLNWYFSEKTKLQVNYNSYRKEGSGVSNSALLVQFQAGF
;
A
#
# COMPACT_ATOMS: atom_id res chain seq x y z
N MET A 1 -0.02 -52.11 -1.12
CA MET A 1 0.36 -50.94 -0.29
C MET A 1 1.45 -50.18 -1.04
N GLN A 2 1.09 -49.28 -1.98
CA GLN A 2 2.01 -48.53 -2.85
C GLN A 2 2.05 -47.06 -2.40
N ARG A 3 3.20 -46.60 -1.90
CA ARG A 3 3.46 -45.20 -1.59
C ARG A 3 3.75 -44.44 -2.89
N ARG A 4 2.84 -43.56 -3.31
CA ARG A 4 3.08 -42.57 -4.37
C ARG A 4 3.99 -41.45 -3.83
N LYS A 5 5.22 -41.35 -4.34
CA LYS A 5 6.10 -40.20 -4.18
C LYS A 5 5.56 -39.03 -5.00
N ARG A 6 5.13 -37.95 -4.32
CA ARG A 6 4.86 -36.66 -4.95
C ARG A 6 6.18 -35.97 -5.29
N LYS A 7 6.48 -35.80 -6.57
CA LYS A 7 7.54 -34.90 -7.04
C LYS A 7 7.12 -33.45 -6.79
N LYS A 8 7.92 -32.71 -6.01
CA LYS A 8 7.81 -31.25 -5.89
C LYS A 8 8.32 -30.63 -7.18
N GLY A 9 7.43 -30.07 -8.00
CA GLY A 9 7.77 -29.23 -9.13
C GLY A 9 8.39 -27.93 -8.63
N LYS A 10 9.63 -27.66 -8.97
CA LYS A 10 10.30 -26.37 -8.75
C LYS A 10 9.66 -25.37 -9.72
N ASN A 11 9.18 -24.24 -9.19
CA ASN A 11 8.60 -23.17 -10.01
C ASN A 11 9.67 -22.57 -10.94
N LEU A 12 9.64 -22.95 -12.19
CA LEU A 12 10.54 -22.50 -13.25
C LEU A 12 10.44 -20.99 -13.54
N VAL A 13 9.33 -20.37 -13.15
CA VAL A 13 9.04 -18.94 -13.39
C VAL A 13 9.94 -18.01 -12.58
N THR A 14 10.35 -18.41 -11.38
CA THR A 14 11.20 -17.57 -10.50
C THR A 14 12.65 -17.47 -11.05
N VAL A 15 13.12 -18.48 -11.76
CA VAL A 15 14.48 -18.53 -12.32
C VAL A 15 14.58 -17.69 -13.60
N LEU A 16 13.50 -17.61 -14.39
CA LEU A 16 13.48 -16.84 -15.63
C LEU A 16 13.50 -15.32 -15.43
N ILE A 17 12.86 -14.80 -14.37
CA ILE A 17 12.86 -13.35 -14.07
C ILE A 17 14.23 -12.89 -13.58
N PHE A 18 14.95 -13.71 -12.82
CA PHE A 18 16.33 -13.40 -12.38
C PHE A 18 17.35 -13.53 -13.51
N GLY A 19 17.18 -14.48 -14.42
CA GLY A 19 18.01 -14.66 -15.62
C GLY A 19 17.90 -13.49 -16.59
N LEU A 20 16.69 -12.96 -16.82
CA LEU A 20 16.48 -11.83 -17.74
C LEU A 20 17.11 -10.52 -17.23
N LEU A 21 17.17 -10.32 -15.90
CA LEU A 21 17.79 -9.13 -15.30
C LEU A 21 19.34 -9.18 -15.33
N VAL A 22 19.94 -10.36 -15.35
CA VAL A 22 21.40 -10.51 -15.40
C VAL A 22 21.91 -10.41 -16.83
N GLU A 23 21.17 -10.86 -17.84
CA GLU A 23 21.58 -10.78 -19.25
C GLU A 23 21.52 -9.35 -19.83
N MET A 24 20.69 -8.47 -19.29
CA MET A 24 20.65 -7.06 -19.73
C MET A 24 21.89 -6.23 -19.34
N HIS A 25 22.77 -6.73 -18.49
CA HIS A 25 24.02 -6.02 -18.12
C HIS A 25 25.22 -6.33 -19.05
N PHE A 26 25.14 -7.31 -19.92
CA PHE A 26 26.27 -7.75 -20.75
C PHE A 26 26.22 -7.31 -22.24
N LEU A 27 25.18 -6.57 -22.65
CA LEU A 27 25.02 -6.15 -24.07
C LEU A 27 25.27 -4.65 -24.33
N ALA A 28 25.94 -3.95 -23.43
CA ALA A 28 26.39 -2.57 -23.67
C ALA A 28 27.87 -2.53 -24.05
N ALA A 29 28.24 -3.12 -25.20
CA ALA A 29 29.50 -2.80 -25.87
C ALA A 29 29.24 -1.63 -26.83
N PRO A 30 30.10 -0.60 -26.90
CA PRO A 30 29.92 0.52 -27.79
C PRO A 30 30.27 0.10 -29.20
N VAL A 31 29.26 -0.04 -30.07
CA VAL A 31 29.47 -0.09 -31.51
C VAL A 31 29.49 1.34 -32.02
N SER A 32 30.66 1.82 -32.41
CA SER A 32 30.81 3.08 -33.14
C SER A 32 30.32 2.91 -34.58
N GLY A 33 29.07 3.23 -34.82
CA GLY A 33 28.46 3.38 -36.13
C GLY A 33 27.73 4.71 -36.17
N GLN A 34 28.08 5.58 -37.12
CA GLN A 34 27.32 6.80 -37.40
C GLN A 34 25.96 6.37 -37.96
N GLU A 35 24.96 6.29 -37.08
CA GLU A 35 23.56 6.22 -37.48
C GLU A 35 23.02 7.63 -37.65
N SER A 36 22.60 7.95 -38.87
CA SER A 36 21.75 9.10 -39.12
C SER A 36 20.40 8.86 -38.44
N THR A 37 20.24 9.39 -37.23
CA THR A 37 18.98 9.35 -36.49
C THR A 37 17.99 10.25 -37.18
N VAL A 38 17.06 9.67 -37.92
CA VAL A 38 15.78 10.32 -38.18
C VAL A 38 15.08 10.41 -36.83
N GLU A 39 15.16 11.58 -36.21
CA GLU A 39 14.43 11.85 -34.97
C GLU A 39 12.94 11.74 -35.26
N ASN A 40 12.36 10.60 -34.89
CA ASN A 40 10.93 10.47 -34.86
C ASN A 40 10.43 11.23 -33.61
N PRO A 41 9.74 12.36 -33.75
CA PRO A 41 9.33 13.20 -32.62
C PRO A 41 8.34 12.51 -31.68
N LEU A 42 7.89 11.31 -32.00
CA LEU A 42 7.04 10.45 -31.17
C LEU A 42 7.85 9.50 -30.26
N LEU A 43 9.15 9.32 -30.48
CA LEU A 43 10.02 8.43 -29.71
C LEU A 43 10.99 9.26 -28.87
N SER A 44 10.50 9.86 -27.80
CA SER A 44 11.37 10.39 -26.75
C SER A 44 12.15 9.24 -26.11
N PRO A 45 13.46 9.40 -25.79
CA PRO A 45 14.20 8.35 -25.10
C PRO A 45 13.47 7.99 -23.80
N VAL A 46 13.19 6.71 -23.59
CA VAL A 46 12.52 6.22 -22.38
C VAL A 46 13.39 6.53 -21.17
N ARG A 47 12.94 7.43 -20.31
CA ARG A 47 13.62 7.73 -19.04
C ARG A 47 13.18 6.70 -18.01
N LEU A 48 14.05 5.76 -17.68
CA LEU A 48 13.80 4.75 -16.67
C LEU A 48 14.29 5.22 -15.30
N GLN A 49 13.47 5.02 -14.28
CA GLN A 49 13.81 5.24 -12.89
C GLN A 49 13.65 3.94 -12.12
N VAL A 50 14.74 3.49 -11.49
CA VAL A 50 14.76 2.33 -10.61
C VAL A 50 14.82 2.82 -9.17
N SER A 51 14.00 2.22 -8.32
CA SER A 51 14.01 2.49 -6.88
C SER A 51 13.62 1.24 -6.13
N GLY A 52 14.01 1.15 -4.86
CA GLY A 52 13.68 -0.02 -4.08
C GLY A 52 13.90 0.19 -2.60
N TYR A 53 13.42 -0.75 -1.81
CA TYR A 53 13.70 -0.81 -0.39
C TYR A 53 13.47 -2.21 0.19
N THR A 54 14.19 -2.49 1.27
CA THR A 54 13.98 -3.67 2.09
C THR A 54 13.59 -3.28 3.51
N HIS A 55 12.74 -4.11 4.13
CA HIS A 55 12.41 -4.03 5.56
C HIS A 55 12.83 -5.33 6.23
N ILE A 56 13.74 -5.24 7.18
CA ILE A 56 14.11 -6.32 8.08
C ILE A 56 13.49 -6.00 9.42
N LEU A 57 12.68 -6.91 9.95
CA LEU A 57 11.91 -6.74 11.17
C LEU A 57 12.32 -7.79 12.18
N TYR A 58 12.58 -7.35 13.41
CA TYR A 58 12.55 -8.17 14.62
C TYR A 58 11.28 -7.86 15.39
N SER A 59 10.58 -8.88 15.85
CA SER A 59 9.38 -8.77 16.69
C SER A 59 9.56 -9.59 17.95
N TRP A 60 9.39 -8.93 19.09
CA TRP A 60 9.22 -9.55 20.39
C TRP A 60 7.77 -9.42 20.84
N TRP A 61 7.22 -10.48 21.42
CA TRP A 61 5.85 -10.52 21.92
C TRP A 61 5.84 -11.00 23.37
N GLU A 62 5.10 -10.31 24.23
CA GLU A 62 4.91 -10.71 25.63
C GLU A 62 4.29 -12.11 25.73
N GLU A 63 3.28 -12.37 24.89
CA GLU A 63 2.70 -13.69 24.69
C GLU A 63 2.84 -14.07 23.22
N GLY A 64 3.88 -14.87 22.88
CA GLY A 64 4.10 -15.29 21.50
C GLY A 64 5.52 -15.76 21.24
N VAL A 65 5.87 -15.85 19.96
CA VAL A 65 7.20 -16.27 19.51
C VAL A 65 7.92 -15.09 18.89
N ASP A 66 9.13 -14.85 19.35
CA ASP A 66 10.03 -13.85 18.79
C ASP A 66 10.52 -14.27 17.41
N SER A 67 10.64 -13.33 16.51
CA SER A 67 11.00 -13.66 15.14
C SER A 67 11.77 -12.55 14.43
N PHE A 68 12.76 -12.97 13.63
CA PHE A 68 13.34 -12.15 12.57
C PHE A 68 12.66 -12.50 11.24
N LEU A 69 12.33 -11.48 10.45
CA LEU A 69 11.77 -11.70 9.11
C LEU A 69 12.15 -10.58 8.14
N VAL A 70 12.29 -10.93 6.87
CA VAL A 70 12.29 -9.96 5.78
C VAL A 70 10.84 -9.65 5.49
N LYS A 71 10.37 -8.50 6.01
CA LYS A 71 8.98 -8.08 5.90
C LYS A 71 8.62 -7.61 4.49
N ARG A 72 9.60 -6.97 3.80
CA ARG A 72 9.48 -6.51 2.40
C ARG A 72 10.83 -6.51 1.71
N ALA A 73 10.81 -6.81 0.43
CA ALA A 73 11.93 -6.62 -0.49
C ALA A 73 11.35 -6.10 -1.82
N ARG A 74 11.24 -4.78 -1.95
CA ARG A 74 10.55 -4.13 -3.07
C ARG A 74 11.51 -3.52 -4.07
N LEU A 75 11.22 -3.79 -5.34
CA LEU A 75 11.86 -3.17 -6.49
C LEU A 75 10.77 -2.51 -7.35
N SER A 76 11.01 -1.27 -7.76
CA SER A 76 10.11 -0.50 -8.61
C SER A 76 10.86 -0.02 -9.83
N LEU A 77 10.26 -0.21 -10.99
CA LEU A 77 10.66 0.36 -12.26
C LEU A 77 9.56 1.30 -12.72
N SER A 78 9.90 2.53 -13.04
CA SER A 78 8.95 3.51 -13.56
C SER A 78 9.60 4.34 -14.66
N GLY A 79 8.79 4.95 -15.50
CA GLY A 79 9.30 5.79 -16.57
C GLY A 79 8.19 6.39 -17.42
N GLU A 80 8.62 7.22 -18.38
CA GLU A 80 7.78 7.80 -19.40
C GLU A 80 8.09 7.09 -20.73
N ILE A 81 7.08 6.40 -21.31
CA ILE A 81 7.21 5.67 -22.57
C ILE A 81 7.03 6.63 -23.75
N LEU A 82 5.99 7.44 -23.67
CA LEU A 82 5.64 8.49 -24.63
C LEU A 82 5.31 9.76 -23.85
N ARG A 83 5.39 10.89 -24.51
CA ARG A 83 4.96 12.16 -23.90
C ARG A 83 3.55 12.01 -23.31
N LYS A 84 3.41 12.23 -22.00
CA LYS A 84 2.15 12.07 -21.25
C LYS A 84 1.71 10.61 -21.00
N MET A 85 2.55 9.62 -21.32
CA MET A 85 2.27 8.22 -20.99
C MET A 85 3.36 7.69 -20.08
N LYS A 86 3.02 7.44 -18.81
CA LYS A 86 3.92 6.92 -17.78
C LYS A 86 3.54 5.50 -17.43
N PHE A 87 4.50 4.73 -16.94
CA PHE A 87 4.24 3.40 -16.41
C PHE A 87 4.92 3.21 -15.06
N LYS A 88 4.43 2.25 -14.30
CA LYS A 88 5.07 1.76 -13.09
C LYS A 88 4.85 0.28 -12.93
N LEU A 89 5.96 -0.44 -12.69
CA LEU A 89 5.98 -1.82 -12.25
C LEU A 89 6.60 -1.87 -10.85
N GLN A 90 6.00 -2.61 -9.93
CA GLN A 90 6.57 -2.85 -8.60
C GLN A 90 6.41 -4.31 -8.21
N ALA A 91 7.50 -4.92 -7.78
CA ALA A 91 7.54 -6.28 -7.25
C ALA A 91 7.90 -6.26 -5.74
N ASP A 92 7.39 -7.22 -4.98
CA ASP A 92 7.78 -7.48 -3.59
C ASP A 92 8.23 -8.95 -3.49
N ALA A 93 9.55 -9.19 -3.48
CA ALA A 93 10.13 -10.53 -3.61
C ALA A 93 9.78 -11.49 -2.45
N VAL A 94 9.30 -10.94 -1.33
CA VAL A 94 8.90 -11.77 -0.16
C VAL A 94 7.39 -12.07 -0.14
N LYS A 95 6.65 -11.61 -1.15
CA LYS A 95 5.21 -11.80 -1.24
C LYS A 95 4.83 -12.78 -2.34
N SER A 96 3.69 -13.43 -2.18
CA SER A 96 3.02 -14.18 -3.22
C SER A 96 1.56 -13.69 -3.28
N PRO A 97 1.14 -13.14 -4.42
CA PRO A 97 1.88 -12.94 -5.66
C PRO A 97 2.92 -11.81 -5.56
N VAL A 98 4.00 -11.92 -6.36
CA VAL A 98 5.16 -11.00 -6.33
C VAL A 98 4.84 -9.62 -6.89
N LEU A 99 4.05 -9.55 -7.98
CA LEU A 99 3.71 -8.29 -8.65
C LEU A 99 2.71 -7.49 -7.80
N VAL A 100 3.08 -6.27 -7.45
CA VAL A 100 2.31 -5.39 -6.57
C VAL A 100 1.65 -4.26 -7.35
N ASP A 101 2.42 -3.51 -8.15
CA ASP A 101 1.90 -2.49 -9.06
C ASP A 101 2.26 -2.87 -10.50
N ALA A 102 1.31 -2.71 -11.42
CA ALA A 102 1.49 -2.79 -12.87
C ALA A 102 0.48 -1.82 -13.50
N GLN A 103 0.91 -0.59 -13.77
CA GLN A 103 0.02 0.47 -14.19
C GLN A 103 0.58 1.29 -15.33
N VAL A 104 -0.33 1.83 -16.13
CA VAL A 104 -0.08 2.87 -17.13
C VAL A 104 -0.93 4.08 -16.79
N ASP A 105 -0.30 5.25 -16.82
CA ASP A 105 -0.90 6.55 -16.59
C ASP A 105 -0.91 7.36 -17.90
N LEU A 106 -2.07 7.78 -18.33
CA LEU A 106 -2.29 8.70 -19.47
C LEU A 106 -2.63 10.08 -18.92
N GLU A 107 -1.78 11.08 -19.15
CA GLU A 107 -1.95 12.45 -18.65
C GLU A 107 -2.49 13.35 -19.77
N PHE A 108 -3.79 13.61 -19.81
CA PHE A 108 -4.39 14.51 -20.79
C PHE A 108 -4.14 15.98 -20.42
N SER A 109 -4.29 16.30 -19.12
CA SER A 109 -4.00 17.59 -18.51
C SER A 109 -3.71 17.42 -17.01
N LEU A 110 -3.38 18.49 -16.29
CA LEU A 110 -3.30 18.46 -14.83
C LEU A 110 -4.65 18.10 -14.18
N ALA A 111 -5.73 18.50 -14.81
CA ALA A 111 -7.07 18.27 -14.30
C ALA A 111 -7.65 16.92 -14.74
N LEU A 112 -7.06 16.20 -15.70
CA LEU A 112 -7.60 14.95 -16.21
C LEU A 112 -6.50 13.98 -16.61
N GLY A 113 -6.51 12.81 -16.01
CA GLY A 113 -5.69 11.66 -16.36
C GLY A 113 -6.51 10.37 -16.24
N LEU A 114 -6.02 9.34 -16.89
CA LEU A 114 -6.55 7.97 -16.83
C LEU A 114 -5.45 7.03 -16.40
N ARG A 115 -5.70 6.25 -15.34
CA ARG A 115 -4.83 5.17 -14.89
C ARG A 115 -5.50 3.84 -15.15
N ILE A 116 -4.74 2.89 -15.72
CA ILE A 116 -5.23 1.54 -16.04
C ILE A 116 -4.20 0.53 -15.51
N GLY A 117 -4.69 -0.62 -15.04
CA GLY A 117 -3.86 -1.74 -14.57
C GLY A 117 -4.07 -2.07 -13.11
N GLN A 118 -3.02 -2.49 -12.43
CA GLN A 118 -3.03 -2.85 -11.01
C GLN A 118 -2.34 -1.77 -10.19
N PHE A 119 -3.10 -1.13 -9.29
CA PHE A 119 -2.62 -0.02 -8.48
C PHE A 119 -3.46 0.15 -7.21
N TYR A 120 -3.08 1.08 -6.34
CA TYR A 120 -3.85 1.38 -5.12
C TYR A 120 -5.28 1.78 -5.43
N VAL A 121 -6.24 1.11 -4.79
CA VAL A 121 -7.64 1.57 -4.76
C VAL A 121 -7.68 2.96 -4.13
N PRO A 122 -8.39 3.94 -4.72
CA PRO A 122 -8.45 5.32 -4.22
C PRO A 122 -9.32 5.41 -2.97
N PHE A 123 -8.82 4.91 -1.85
CA PHE A 123 -9.48 4.89 -0.56
C PHE A 123 -8.44 5.02 0.55
N SER A 124 -8.73 5.85 1.58
CA SER A 124 -7.90 6.06 2.78
C SER A 124 -6.56 6.76 2.49
N LEU A 125 -6.11 7.59 3.40
CA LEU A 125 -4.78 8.21 3.39
C LEU A 125 -3.69 7.16 3.60
N GLU A 126 -3.78 6.39 4.71
CA GLU A 126 -2.73 5.45 5.06
C GLU A 126 -2.69 4.24 4.11
N ASN A 127 -3.85 3.81 3.56
CA ASN A 127 -3.86 2.76 2.53
C ASN A 127 -2.97 3.13 1.34
N ARG A 128 -3.05 4.37 0.88
CA ARG A 128 -2.31 4.89 -0.28
C ARG A 128 -0.89 5.33 0.04
N THR A 129 -0.54 5.46 1.31
CA THR A 129 0.82 5.77 1.74
C THR A 129 1.75 4.57 1.55
N SER A 130 2.90 4.78 0.91
CA SER A 130 3.92 3.73 0.78
C SER A 130 4.36 3.21 2.14
N SER A 131 4.60 1.91 2.23
CA SER A 131 5.09 1.32 3.50
C SER A 131 6.44 1.87 3.94
N SER A 132 7.27 2.37 3.02
CA SER A 132 8.54 3.03 3.33
C SER A 132 8.38 4.41 3.97
N MET A 133 7.19 5.02 3.79
CA MET A 133 6.88 6.38 4.29
C MET A 133 6.05 6.38 5.57
N LEU A 134 5.70 5.21 6.09
CA LEU A 134 4.96 5.13 7.35
C LEU A 134 5.86 5.54 8.52
N ASP A 135 5.29 6.30 9.45
CA ASP A 135 5.97 6.67 10.70
C ASP A 135 5.94 5.52 11.71
N THR A 136 4.98 4.61 11.60
CA THR A 136 4.87 3.39 12.41
C THR A 136 5.18 2.15 11.58
N ILE A 137 5.73 1.11 12.21
CA ILE A 137 6.12 -0.15 11.53
C ILE A 137 4.90 -0.88 10.97
N LEU A 138 3.78 -0.87 11.72
CA LEU A 138 2.52 -1.47 11.29
C LEU A 138 1.55 -0.37 10.86
N ARG A 139 0.65 -0.71 9.93
CA ARG A 139 -0.49 0.14 9.61
C ARG A 139 -1.51 0.11 10.74
N SER A 140 -2.39 1.10 10.74
CA SER A 140 -3.58 1.06 11.58
C SER A 140 -4.42 -0.18 11.26
N GLN A 141 -4.94 -0.82 12.33
CA GLN A 141 -5.83 -1.96 12.15
C GLN A 141 -7.11 -1.61 11.40
N VAL A 142 -7.67 -0.40 11.57
CA VAL A 142 -8.85 0.01 10.81
C VAL A 142 -8.57 0.04 9.30
N VAL A 143 -7.38 0.48 8.89
CA VAL A 143 -6.97 0.49 7.49
C VAL A 143 -6.72 -0.94 6.97
N ASP A 144 -6.04 -1.79 7.74
CA ASP A 144 -5.80 -3.18 7.33
C ASP A 144 -7.09 -4.04 7.31
N LYS A 145 -8.11 -3.68 8.11
CA LYS A 145 -9.36 -4.44 8.22
C LYS A 145 -10.51 -3.90 7.37
N LEU A 146 -10.51 -2.61 7.00
CA LEU A 146 -11.63 -1.99 6.28
C LEU A 146 -11.24 -1.35 4.95
N ALA A 147 -9.98 -0.96 4.71
CA ALA A 147 -9.64 -0.41 3.41
C ALA A 147 -9.82 -1.47 2.30
N PRO A 148 -10.48 -1.11 1.16
CA PRO A 148 -10.71 -2.02 0.06
C PRO A 148 -9.44 -2.74 -0.41
N SER A 149 -9.56 -4.02 -0.73
CA SER A 149 -8.49 -4.94 -1.05
C SER A 149 -7.68 -5.41 0.18
N ARG A 150 -7.45 -4.57 1.21
CA ARG A 150 -6.80 -5.01 2.45
C ARG A 150 -7.70 -5.91 3.27
N ASP A 151 -8.97 -5.58 3.35
CA ASP A 151 -10.01 -6.34 4.02
C ASP A 151 -10.19 -7.78 3.51
N ILE A 152 -9.66 -8.09 2.33
CA ILE A 152 -9.60 -9.44 1.74
C ILE A 152 -8.17 -10.02 1.69
N GLY A 153 -7.24 -9.46 2.48
CA GLY A 153 -5.86 -9.95 2.60
C GLY A 153 -4.90 -9.55 1.47
N SER A 154 -5.30 -8.61 0.61
CA SER A 154 -4.46 -8.06 -0.46
C SER A 154 -3.80 -6.75 -0.02
N PRO A 155 -2.73 -6.26 -0.68
CA PRO A 155 -1.96 -5.11 -0.19
C PRO A 155 -2.59 -3.73 -0.48
N GLY A 156 -3.92 -3.63 -0.60
CA GLY A 156 -4.64 -2.37 -0.85
C GLY A 156 -4.66 -1.95 -2.33
N ARG A 157 -4.38 -2.88 -3.23
CA ARG A 157 -4.36 -2.69 -4.67
C ARG A 157 -5.32 -3.65 -5.35
N ASP A 158 -5.80 -3.21 -6.51
CA ASP A 158 -6.69 -4.01 -7.34
C ASP A 158 -6.47 -3.69 -8.82
N ILE A 159 -7.00 -4.53 -9.69
CA ILE A 159 -6.97 -4.32 -11.13
C ILE A 159 -8.20 -3.49 -11.53
N GLY A 160 -7.97 -2.41 -12.28
CA GLY A 160 -9.06 -1.53 -12.68
C GLY A 160 -8.64 -0.39 -13.58
N ALA A 161 -9.57 0.56 -13.75
CA ALA A 161 -9.38 1.81 -14.46
C ALA A 161 -9.91 2.97 -13.61
N MET A 162 -9.18 4.08 -13.57
CA MET A 162 -9.45 5.21 -12.70
C MET A 162 -9.18 6.52 -13.42
N LEU A 163 -10.14 7.42 -13.41
CA LEU A 163 -9.95 8.83 -13.73
C LEU A 163 -9.37 9.54 -12.49
N CYS A 164 -8.42 10.42 -12.72
CA CYS A 164 -7.81 11.21 -11.66
C CYS A 164 -7.41 12.60 -12.20
N GLY A 165 -7.33 13.56 -11.30
CA GLY A 165 -6.93 14.90 -11.66
C GLY A 165 -6.73 15.79 -10.45
N LYS A 166 -6.15 16.98 -10.72
CA LYS A 166 -5.96 18.03 -9.73
C LYS A 166 -6.40 19.36 -10.35
N TYR A 167 -7.29 20.04 -9.66
CA TYR A 167 -7.72 21.40 -10.01
C TYR A 167 -7.64 22.30 -8.78
N SER A 168 -6.78 23.31 -8.83
CA SER A 168 -6.51 24.19 -7.72
C SER A 168 -6.07 23.38 -6.46
N PHE A 169 -6.77 23.52 -5.36
CA PHE A 169 -6.53 22.80 -4.09
C PHE A 169 -7.29 21.46 -3.97
N VAL A 170 -8.02 21.05 -5.02
CA VAL A 170 -8.80 19.79 -5.06
C VAL A 170 -8.06 18.74 -5.88
N GLU A 171 -7.86 17.55 -5.31
CA GLU A 171 -7.41 16.34 -6.01
C GLU A 171 -8.56 15.33 -5.99
N TYR A 172 -8.85 14.69 -7.10
CA TYR A 172 -9.93 13.70 -7.19
C TYR A 172 -9.49 12.43 -7.92
N MET A 173 -10.11 11.34 -7.55
CA MET A 173 -9.91 10.01 -8.13
C MET A 173 -11.24 9.27 -8.11
N ALA A 174 -11.64 8.67 -9.24
CA ALA A 174 -12.83 7.83 -9.32
C ALA A 174 -12.58 6.69 -10.30
N GLY A 175 -12.91 5.45 -9.94
CA GLY A 175 -12.60 4.31 -10.78
C GLY A 175 -13.40 3.06 -10.46
N PHE A 176 -13.30 2.11 -11.39
CA PHE A 176 -13.90 0.79 -11.31
C PHE A 176 -12.81 -0.27 -11.19
N PHE A 177 -13.04 -1.27 -10.34
CA PHE A 177 -12.09 -2.30 -9.95
C PHE A 177 -12.74 -3.68 -9.98
N ASN A 178 -11.91 -4.74 -10.05
CA ASN A 178 -12.42 -6.11 -9.98
C ASN A 178 -12.94 -6.49 -8.57
N GLY A 179 -12.46 -5.87 -7.49
CA GLY A 179 -12.82 -6.25 -6.13
C GLY A 179 -12.15 -7.51 -5.60
N SER A 180 -11.20 -8.09 -6.37
CA SER A 180 -10.57 -9.38 -6.10
C SER A 180 -9.14 -9.28 -5.58
N GLY A 181 -8.56 -8.07 -5.57
CA GLY A 181 -7.19 -7.80 -5.14
C GLY A 181 -6.14 -8.07 -6.23
N VAL A 182 -4.87 -8.13 -5.82
CA VAL A 182 -3.75 -8.19 -6.76
C VAL A 182 -3.68 -9.52 -7.51
N ASN A 183 -3.37 -9.44 -8.83
CA ASN A 183 -3.10 -10.56 -9.74
C ASN A 183 -4.25 -11.58 -9.81
N LYS A 184 -5.46 -11.13 -9.60
CA LYS A 184 -6.67 -11.98 -9.69
C LYS A 184 -7.64 -11.42 -10.71
N ALA A 185 -8.18 -12.33 -11.52
CA ALA A 185 -9.37 -12.02 -12.32
C ALA A 185 -10.56 -11.76 -11.41
N ASP A 186 -11.59 -11.13 -11.94
CA ASP A 186 -12.84 -10.95 -11.24
C ASP A 186 -13.50 -12.30 -10.96
N THR A 187 -14.06 -12.44 -9.77
CA THR A 187 -14.76 -13.65 -9.31
C THR A 187 -16.28 -13.53 -9.42
N ASN A 188 -16.79 -12.35 -9.82
CA ASN A 188 -18.21 -12.08 -10.00
C ASN A 188 -18.46 -11.09 -11.16
N ALA A 189 -19.71 -10.84 -11.54
CA ALA A 189 -20.06 -9.96 -12.65
C ALA A 189 -20.13 -8.46 -12.28
N HIS A 190 -19.88 -8.11 -11.02
CA HIS A 190 -19.97 -6.74 -10.55
C HIS A 190 -18.58 -6.09 -10.51
N LYS A 191 -18.51 -4.82 -10.90
CA LYS A 191 -17.30 -4.00 -10.69
C LYS A 191 -17.48 -3.15 -9.45
N ASP A 192 -16.45 -3.14 -8.62
CA ASP A 192 -16.41 -2.30 -7.44
C ASP A 192 -16.11 -0.87 -7.84
N PHE A 193 -16.82 0.09 -7.28
CA PHE A 193 -16.63 1.51 -7.52
C PHE A 193 -15.94 2.16 -6.32
N SER A 194 -14.94 2.99 -6.57
CA SER A 194 -14.26 3.78 -5.55
C SER A 194 -14.08 5.21 -5.99
N VAL A 195 -14.35 6.14 -5.08
CA VAL A 195 -14.10 7.57 -5.28
C VAL A 195 -13.38 8.14 -4.06
N ARG A 196 -12.44 9.04 -4.32
CA ARG A 196 -11.72 9.82 -3.30
C ARG A 196 -11.53 11.25 -3.76
N VAL A 197 -11.80 12.18 -2.83
CA VAL A 197 -11.51 13.61 -3.01
C VAL A 197 -10.60 14.04 -1.87
N VAL A 198 -9.59 14.85 -2.20
CA VAL A 198 -8.66 15.43 -1.22
C VAL A 198 -8.59 16.93 -1.44
N LEU A 199 -8.84 17.66 -0.38
CA LEU A 199 -8.70 19.12 -0.33
C LEU A 199 -7.37 19.47 0.33
N ARG A 200 -6.61 20.37 -0.32
CA ARG A 200 -5.34 20.91 0.20
C ARG A 200 -5.41 22.44 0.29
N PRO A 201 -6.14 22.97 1.30
CA PRO A 201 -6.32 24.42 1.44
C PRO A 201 -5.00 25.16 1.71
N ALA A 202 -4.03 24.48 2.30
CA ALA A 202 -2.67 24.96 2.49
C ALA A 202 -1.65 23.81 2.33
N ALA A 203 -0.38 24.14 2.14
CA ALA A 203 0.67 23.15 1.89
C ALA A 203 0.87 22.16 3.06
N PHE A 204 0.53 22.57 4.27
CA PHE A 204 0.73 21.78 5.49
C PHE A 204 -0.51 20.97 5.92
N ILE A 205 -1.66 21.11 5.25
CA ILE A 205 -2.89 20.40 5.63
C ILE A 205 -3.56 19.74 4.41
N SER A 206 -4.02 18.52 4.57
CA SER A 206 -4.94 17.88 3.64
C SER A 206 -6.11 17.22 4.37
N ILE A 207 -7.29 17.27 3.75
CA ILE A 207 -8.52 16.65 4.23
C ILE A 207 -9.03 15.76 3.10
N GLY A 208 -9.22 14.48 3.37
CA GLY A 208 -9.66 13.49 2.40
C GLY A 208 -11.01 12.87 2.74
N GLY A 209 -11.82 12.60 1.73
CA GLY A 209 -13.03 11.80 1.83
C GLY A 209 -12.99 10.68 0.79
N SER A 210 -13.45 9.48 1.16
CA SER A 210 -13.47 8.32 0.28
C SER A 210 -14.76 7.54 0.43
N LEU A 211 -15.30 7.05 -0.69
CA LEU A 211 -16.42 6.11 -0.74
C LEU A 211 -16.02 4.90 -1.58
N TYR A 212 -16.52 3.75 -1.19
CA TYR A 212 -16.37 2.49 -1.93
C TYR A 212 -17.66 1.69 -1.82
N ASN A 213 -18.11 1.21 -2.97
CA ASN A 213 -19.23 0.29 -3.09
C ASN A 213 -18.76 -0.91 -3.90
N GLY A 214 -18.84 -2.09 -3.29
CA GLY A 214 -18.31 -3.30 -3.90
C GLY A 214 -19.05 -4.56 -3.52
N ARG A 215 -18.69 -5.63 -4.23
CA ARG A 215 -19.16 -7.00 -3.96
C ARG A 215 -18.01 -7.97 -4.04
N HIS A 216 -17.90 -8.84 -3.07
CA HIS A 216 -16.83 -9.83 -3.03
C HIS A 216 -17.39 -11.25 -3.03
N SER A 217 -16.81 -12.09 -3.89
CA SER A 217 -17.00 -13.54 -3.88
C SER A 217 -15.63 -14.17 -3.56
N PRO A 218 -15.50 -14.96 -2.48
CA PRO A 218 -14.24 -15.62 -2.12
C PRO A 218 -13.70 -16.53 -3.23
N ALA A 219 -14.61 -17.19 -3.95
CA ALA A 219 -14.31 -18.00 -5.13
C ALA A 219 -15.32 -17.73 -6.26
N GLN A 220 -14.97 -18.14 -7.48
CA GLN A 220 -15.89 -18.06 -8.61
C GLN A 220 -17.07 -19.00 -8.40
N GLY A 221 -18.28 -18.45 -8.53
CA GLY A 221 -19.53 -19.19 -8.31
C GLY A 221 -20.12 -19.07 -6.90
N ASP A 222 -19.36 -18.51 -5.94
CA ASP A 222 -19.91 -18.16 -4.63
C ASP A 222 -20.88 -16.99 -4.73
N ASN A 223 -21.90 -16.96 -3.85
CA ASN A 223 -22.77 -15.81 -3.74
C ASN A 223 -22.00 -14.58 -3.28
N PRO A 224 -22.02 -13.48 -4.05
CA PRO A 224 -21.32 -12.28 -3.66
C PRO A 224 -21.99 -11.63 -2.45
N PHE A 225 -21.19 -11.11 -1.53
CA PHE A 225 -21.64 -10.26 -0.45
C PHE A 225 -21.24 -8.80 -0.66
N THR A 226 -22.08 -7.88 -0.19
CA THR A 226 -21.85 -6.44 -0.32
C THR A 226 -20.72 -6.00 0.61
N ARG A 227 -19.89 -5.05 0.14
CA ARG A 227 -18.79 -4.41 0.87
C ARG A 227 -18.83 -2.92 0.63
N ASP A 228 -19.49 -2.20 1.52
CA ASP A 228 -19.55 -0.74 1.42
C ASP A 228 -18.64 -0.10 2.44
N ARG A 229 -17.91 0.93 2.04
CA ARG A 229 -16.96 1.64 2.88
C ARG A 229 -17.08 3.15 2.71
N MET A 230 -16.96 3.86 3.80
CA MET A 230 -16.82 5.32 3.84
C MET A 230 -15.64 5.67 4.73
N GLY A 231 -14.82 6.62 4.31
CA GLY A 231 -13.68 7.09 5.08
C GLY A 231 -13.52 8.60 5.01
N ILE A 232 -13.07 9.17 6.10
CA ILE A 232 -12.60 10.55 6.18
C ILE A 232 -11.23 10.57 6.83
N ASP A 233 -10.34 11.43 6.33
CA ASP A 233 -8.99 11.55 6.84
C ASP A 233 -8.49 12.99 6.85
N VAL A 234 -7.54 13.25 7.71
CA VAL A 234 -6.81 14.51 7.77
C VAL A 234 -5.33 14.24 7.98
N SER A 235 -4.48 15.02 7.30
CA SER A 235 -3.06 15.09 7.60
C SER A 235 -2.59 16.52 7.78
N LEU A 236 -1.66 16.68 8.73
CA LEU A 236 -0.95 17.91 9.05
C LEU A 236 0.54 17.62 9.00
N ASP A 237 1.31 18.42 8.23
CA ASP A 237 2.77 18.32 8.16
C ASP A 237 3.34 19.76 8.29
N SER A 238 3.77 20.13 9.49
CA SER A 238 4.24 21.48 9.81
C SER A 238 5.62 21.44 10.46
N GLY A 239 6.66 21.54 9.64
CA GLY A 239 8.06 21.59 10.09
C GLY A 239 8.48 20.35 10.86
N ALA A 240 8.57 20.46 12.18
CA ALA A 240 8.94 19.36 13.06
C ALA A 240 7.73 18.47 13.44
N PHE A 241 6.50 18.92 13.26
CA PHE A 241 5.30 18.20 13.67
C PHE A 241 4.59 17.56 12.49
N SER A 242 4.15 16.31 12.66
CA SER A 242 3.24 15.61 11.75
C SER A 242 2.02 15.08 12.52
N GLY A 243 0.85 15.22 11.94
CA GLY A 243 -0.40 14.67 12.48
C GLY A 243 -1.18 13.95 11.42
N ARG A 244 -1.79 12.81 11.77
CA ARG A 244 -2.67 12.04 10.88
C ARG A 244 -3.82 11.47 11.68
N ALA A 245 -5.02 11.52 11.12
CA ALA A 245 -6.18 10.85 11.67
C ALA A 245 -7.04 10.33 10.52
N GLU A 246 -7.63 9.16 10.71
CA GLU A 246 -8.63 8.60 9.81
C GLU A 246 -9.76 7.94 10.62
N TYR A 247 -10.97 8.05 10.11
CA TYR A 247 -12.12 7.27 10.51
C TYR A 247 -12.64 6.51 9.30
N ILE A 248 -12.87 5.21 9.44
CA ILE A 248 -13.46 4.36 8.40
C ILE A 248 -14.63 3.61 8.99
N SER A 249 -15.77 3.68 8.33
CA SER A 249 -16.92 2.82 8.57
C SER A 249 -17.17 1.91 7.37
N GLY A 250 -17.69 0.72 7.62
CA GLY A 250 -17.99 -0.24 6.60
C GLY A 250 -19.18 -1.13 6.95
N GLN A 251 -19.74 -1.74 5.92
CA GLN A 251 -20.78 -2.72 6.05
C GLN A 251 -20.51 -3.90 5.12
N ASP A 252 -20.48 -5.10 5.69
CA ASP A 252 -20.41 -6.37 4.95
C ASP A 252 -21.74 -7.10 5.13
N ASN A 253 -22.58 -7.12 4.07
CA ASN A 253 -23.98 -7.50 4.16
C ASN A 253 -24.71 -6.72 5.27
N GLN A 254 -24.97 -7.38 6.42
CA GLN A 254 -25.66 -6.79 7.56
C GLN A 254 -24.71 -6.35 8.69
N THR A 255 -23.47 -6.83 8.68
CA THR A 255 -22.48 -6.53 9.73
C THR A 255 -21.89 -5.14 9.53
N ARG A 256 -22.14 -4.25 10.47
CA ARG A 256 -21.60 -2.89 10.51
C ARG A 256 -20.27 -2.87 11.27
N LYS A 257 -19.26 -2.25 10.68
CA LYS A 257 -17.89 -2.18 11.22
C LYS A 257 -17.42 -0.74 11.24
N ALA A 258 -16.59 -0.36 12.19
CA ALA A 258 -15.97 0.96 12.19
C ALA A 258 -14.65 0.96 12.95
N GLY A 259 -13.85 1.96 12.68
CA GLY A 259 -12.65 2.23 13.48
C GLY A 259 -12.03 3.54 13.10
N TRP A 260 -11.01 3.91 13.85
CA TRP A 260 -10.29 5.15 13.66
C TRP A 260 -8.87 5.03 14.20
N TYR A 261 -8.01 5.90 13.75
CA TYR A 261 -6.76 6.16 14.42
C TYR A 261 -6.45 7.66 14.44
N ILE A 262 -5.68 8.06 15.44
CA ILE A 262 -5.03 9.35 15.52
C ILE A 262 -3.55 9.14 15.81
N GLN A 263 -2.70 9.85 15.09
CA GLN A 263 -1.24 9.73 15.17
C GLN A 263 -0.62 11.12 15.21
N GLY A 264 0.33 11.31 16.11
CA GLY A 264 1.22 12.47 16.15
C GLY A 264 2.67 12.04 16.02
N GLY A 265 3.46 12.81 15.29
CA GLY A 265 4.91 12.67 15.18
C GLY A 265 5.60 14.00 15.44
N TYR A 266 6.74 13.97 16.12
CA TYR A 266 7.55 15.16 16.38
C TYR A 266 9.04 14.87 16.18
N PHE A 267 9.70 15.69 15.35
CA PHE A 267 11.14 15.60 15.14
C PHE A 267 11.88 16.28 16.28
N ILE A 268 12.45 15.48 17.19
CA ILE A 268 13.27 15.93 18.33
C ILE A 268 14.58 16.58 17.85
N SER A 269 15.15 16.01 16.80
CA SER A 269 16.33 16.56 16.11
C SER A 269 16.00 16.72 14.64
N THR A 270 16.45 17.82 14.04
CA THR A 270 16.08 18.25 12.68
C THR A 270 16.17 17.11 11.66
N LYS A 271 15.02 16.53 11.32
CA LYS A 271 14.82 15.42 10.37
C LYS A 271 15.64 14.14 10.64
N LYS A 272 16.18 13.98 11.86
CA LYS A 272 17.00 12.81 12.22
C LYS A 272 16.30 11.86 13.17
N ILE A 273 15.69 12.38 14.23
CA ILE A 273 15.02 11.57 15.26
C ILE A 273 13.60 12.08 15.41
N GLN A 274 12.64 11.18 15.21
CA GLN A 274 11.19 11.46 15.32
C GLN A 274 10.58 10.55 16.38
N ALA A 275 9.92 11.15 17.37
CA ALA A 275 9.02 10.41 18.26
C ALA A 275 7.63 10.36 17.63
N VAL A 276 6.94 9.22 17.81
CA VAL A 276 5.59 8.97 17.26
C VAL A 276 4.72 8.37 18.36
N CYS A 277 3.46 8.81 18.42
CA CYS A 277 2.43 8.18 19.21
C CYS A 277 1.18 7.98 18.37
N ARG A 278 0.54 6.78 18.44
CA ARG A 278 -0.71 6.47 17.76
C ARG A 278 -1.67 5.75 18.67
N LEU A 279 -2.91 6.23 18.69
CA LEU A 279 -4.08 5.54 19.21
C LEU A 279 -4.86 4.97 18.02
N ASP A 280 -5.25 3.71 18.09
CA ASP A 280 -5.88 2.95 17.01
C ASP A 280 -6.99 2.08 17.61
N SER A 281 -8.20 2.20 17.09
CA SER A 281 -9.39 1.50 17.60
C SER A 281 -10.17 0.91 16.43
N TYR A 282 -10.56 -0.36 16.55
CA TYR A 282 -11.36 -1.06 15.57
C TYR A 282 -12.42 -1.92 16.23
N ASP A 283 -13.65 -1.76 15.75
CA ASP A 283 -14.84 -2.47 16.16
C ASP A 283 -15.31 -3.33 14.97
N PRO A 284 -15.14 -4.65 15.03
CA PRO A 284 -15.45 -5.56 13.94
C PRO A 284 -16.95 -5.83 13.74
N ASP A 285 -17.77 -5.58 14.76
CA ASP A 285 -19.22 -5.69 14.69
C ASP A 285 -19.89 -4.72 15.66
N LYS A 286 -20.40 -3.60 15.15
CA LYS A 286 -21.06 -2.54 15.92
C LYS A 286 -22.29 -3.00 16.70
N ASP A 287 -22.84 -4.15 16.36
CA ASP A 287 -24.01 -4.72 17.00
C ASP A 287 -23.63 -5.78 18.06
N ALA A 288 -22.34 -6.21 18.10
CA ALA A 288 -21.80 -7.06 19.13
C ALA A 288 -21.27 -6.25 20.33
N VAL A 289 -21.33 -6.86 21.51
CA VAL A 289 -20.83 -6.24 22.74
C VAL A 289 -19.42 -6.75 23.03
N SER A 290 -18.50 -5.84 23.34
CA SER A 290 -17.17 -6.20 23.88
C SER A 290 -16.22 -6.90 22.91
N ASP A 291 -16.25 -6.55 21.62
CA ASP A 291 -15.33 -7.10 20.62
C ASP A 291 -14.32 -6.08 20.04
N ARG A 292 -14.40 -4.80 20.49
CA ARG A 292 -13.51 -3.74 20.07
C ARG A 292 -12.05 -4.03 20.43
N ASN A 293 -11.16 -3.72 19.50
CA ASN A 293 -9.72 -3.87 19.65
C ASN A 293 -9.05 -2.49 19.62
N ASP A 294 -8.28 -2.18 20.65
CA ASP A 294 -7.54 -0.93 20.77
C ASP A 294 -6.04 -1.21 20.77
N ILE A 295 -5.26 -0.34 20.11
CA ILE A 295 -3.80 -0.41 20.08
C ILE A 295 -3.24 0.97 20.42
N LEU A 296 -2.38 1.03 21.43
CA LEU A 296 -1.55 2.19 21.72
C LEU A 296 -0.13 1.89 21.22
N THR A 297 0.39 2.75 20.35
CA THR A 297 1.74 2.62 19.81
C THR A 297 2.58 3.82 20.22
N PHE A 298 3.75 3.55 20.81
CA PHE A 298 4.83 4.52 20.95
C PHE A 298 5.97 4.14 20.00
N GLY A 299 6.47 5.10 19.26
CA GLY A 299 7.50 4.88 18.24
C GLY A 299 8.66 5.87 18.33
N LEU A 300 9.84 5.39 17.95
CA LEU A 300 11.01 6.20 17.73
C LEU A 300 11.60 5.83 16.36
N ASN A 301 11.77 6.82 15.50
CA ASN A 301 12.34 6.67 14.17
C ASN A 301 13.68 7.41 14.12
N TRP A 302 14.73 6.72 13.70
CA TRP A 302 16.04 7.32 13.44
C TRP A 302 16.35 7.26 11.95
N TYR A 303 16.39 8.42 11.29
CA TYR A 303 16.65 8.57 9.87
C TYR A 303 18.14 8.76 9.62
N PHE A 304 18.74 7.86 8.85
CA PHE A 304 20.12 7.95 8.34
C PHE A 304 20.16 8.71 7.01
N SER A 305 19.10 8.55 6.21
CA SER A 305 18.83 9.29 4.97
C SER A 305 17.31 9.38 4.75
N GLU A 306 16.86 10.03 3.68
CA GLU A 306 15.44 10.09 3.32
C GLU A 306 14.79 8.71 3.11
N LYS A 307 15.59 7.70 2.72
CA LYS A 307 15.11 6.35 2.39
C LYS A 307 15.60 5.27 3.36
N THR A 308 16.50 5.60 4.29
CA THR A 308 17.10 4.64 5.23
C THR A 308 16.83 5.05 6.67
N LYS A 309 16.21 4.18 7.45
CA LYS A 309 15.83 4.46 8.83
C LYS A 309 15.78 3.20 9.70
N LEU A 310 16.01 3.40 10.99
CA LEU A 310 15.69 2.44 12.05
C LEU A 310 14.41 2.91 12.74
N GLN A 311 13.46 2.00 12.91
CA GLN A 311 12.19 2.25 13.62
C GLN A 311 12.06 1.29 14.79
N VAL A 312 11.68 1.80 15.94
CA VAL A 312 11.35 1.03 17.13
C VAL A 312 9.93 1.38 17.53
N ASN A 313 9.04 0.40 17.64
CA ASN A 313 7.67 0.60 18.11
C ASN A 313 7.38 -0.33 19.29
N TYR A 314 6.85 0.22 20.36
CA TYR A 314 6.18 -0.52 21.42
C TYR A 314 4.67 -0.41 21.20
N ASN A 315 4.01 -1.56 21.06
CA ASN A 315 2.57 -1.65 20.85
C ASN A 315 1.94 -2.33 22.06
N SER A 316 0.93 -1.69 22.65
CA SER A 316 0.07 -2.29 23.68
C SER A 316 -1.29 -2.58 23.05
N TYR A 317 -1.68 -3.86 23.07
CA TYR A 317 -2.93 -4.38 22.51
C TYR A 317 -3.93 -4.60 23.64
N ARG A 318 -5.15 -4.14 23.46
CA ARG A 318 -6.26 -4.37 24.38
C ARG A 318 -7.49 -4.81 23.58
N LYS A 319 -8.09 -5.93 23.99
CA LYS A 319 -9.39 -6.34 23.50
C LYS A 319 -10.43 -6.11 24.56
N GLU A 320 -11.52 -5.42 24.19
CA GLU A 320 -12.64 -5.18 25.10
C GLU A 320 -13.27 -6.51 25.53
N GLY A 321 -13.73 -6.58 26.78
CA GLY A 321 -14.41 -7.76 27.33
C GLY A 321 -13.55 -8.99 27.61
N SER A 322 -12.31 -9.07 27.10
CA SER A 322 -11.46 -10.26 27.30
C SER A 322 -10.57 -10.20 28.54
N GLY A 323 -10.34 -8.98 29.09
CA GLY A 323 -9.32 -8.77 30.13
C GLY A 323 -7.88 -9.07 29.67
N VAL A 324 -7.68 -9.51 28.43
CA VAL A 324 -6.39 -9.87 27.86
C VAL A 324 -5.74 -8.60 27.30
N SER A 325 -4.57 -8.29 27.78
CA SER A 325 -3.65 -7.33 27.19
C SER A 325 -2.41 -8.08 26.69
N ASN A 326 -1.88 -7.70 25.57
CA ASN A 326 -0.62 -8.22 25.05
C ASN A 326 0.25 -7.03 24.62
N SER A 327 1.54 -7.19 24.62
CA SER A 327 2.48 -6.16 24.22
C SER A 327 3.46 -6.71 23.20
N ALA A 328 3.92 -5.84 22.31
CA ALA A 328 4.95 -6.18 21.33
C ALA A 328 5.99 -5.06 21.21
N LEU A 329 7.26 -5.44 21.15
CA LEU A 329 8.34 -4.57 20.73
C LEU A 329 8.75 -4.96 19.31
N LEU A 330 8.64 -4.01 18.40
CA LEU A 330 8.98 -4.17 17.00
C LEU A 330 10.20 -3.30 16.68
N VAL A 331 11.21 -3.87 16.06
CA VAL A 331 12.40 -3.14 15.58
C VAL A 331 12.56 -3.41 14.10
N GLN A 332 12.46 -2.37 13.28
CA GLN A 332 12.55 -2.49 11.82
C GLN A 332 13.69 -1.62 11.28
N PHE A 333 14.59 -2.25 10.54
CA PHE A 333 15.54 -1.53 9.70
C PHE A 333 15.04 -1.45 8.27
N GLN A 334 15.01 -0.23 7.73
CA GLN A 334 14.71 0.05 6.33
C GLN A 334 15.95 0.53 5.62
N ALA A 335 16.33 -0.13 4.53
CA ALA A 335 17.31 0.37 3.57
C ALA A 335 16.64 0.60 2.23
N GLY A 336 16.81 1.80 1.64
CA GLY A 336 16.22 2.16 0.35
C GLY A 336 17.19 2.97 -0.53
N PHE A 337 16.94 2.92 -1.83
CA PHE A 337 17.69 3.65 -2.86
C PHE A 337 16.77 4.27 -3.92
#